data_c2fee02907d46b57e19a9858aea22835
#
_entry.id   c2fee02907d46b57e19a9858aea22835
#
_cell.length_a   1.000
_cell.length_b   1.000
_cell.length_c   1.000
_cell.angle_alpha   90.00
_cell.angle_beta   90.00
_cell.angle_gamma   90.00
#
_symmetry.space_group_name_H-M   'P 1'
#
loop_
_entity.id
_entity.type
_entity.pdbx_description
1 polymer ?
#
loop_
_entity_poly.entity_id
_entity_poly.type
_entity_poly.pdbx_seq_one_letter_code
_entity_poly.pdbx_strand_id
1 'polypeptide(L)'
;VISDIDGNFSLNVSSPNAVIVISYIGFKSMELSASDPKLRKIIMKEDTEVLDEVVVVGYGTQRKESLTGAVTVVGAKQLENKGTMSSPLQAMQGTVPGVLITRNSGAPGDESWGMKLRGASSSNSTDPLIIVDGVEYSDGINGMRNLNPDDIESINFLKDASAAIYGSKAAGGVVLITTKKAKAGKTVVQYNGSFTGKVVGLQPELMSLDQWADAVITAQTNDGYSDSNWIRYARLAKLYKNQYIDLSHSAHPIPEGFKDVEDFVFMDNDWQDILWGNSWSTQHDLSVSGGTEKNLFRLSLGYMYDNS
;
A
#
# COMPACT_ATOMS: atom_id res chain seq x y z
N VAL A 1 -13.05 15.51 36.87
CA VAL A 1 -13.40 16.91 37.24
C VAL A 1 -12.70 17.82 36.25
N ILE A 2 -13.37 18.89 35.85
CA ILE A 2 -12.80 19.92 34.93
C ILE A 2 -12.64 21.17 35.77
N SER A 3 -11.52 21.91 35.57
CA SER A 3 -11.34 23.21 36.19
C SER A 3 -12.29 24.26 35.63
N ASP A 4 -12.59 25.29 36.41
CA ASP A 4 -13.31 26.48 35.94
C ASP A 4 -12.43 27.39 35.05
N ILE A 5 -12.98 28.50 34.58
CA ILE A 5 -12.29 29.44 33.69
C ILE A 5 -11.11 30.12 34.37
N ASP A 6 -11.10 30.20 35.70
CA ASP A 6 -10.02 30.76 36.52
C ASP A 6 -8.99 29.70 36.94
N GLY A 7 -9.19 28.45 36.53
CA GLY A 7 -8.30 27.33 36.81
C GLY A 7 -8.55 26.67 38.17
N ASN A 8 -9.64 27.02 38.89
CA ASN A 8 -9.95 26.38 40.14
C ASN A 8 -10.66 25.05 39.94
N PHE A 9 -10.40 24.09 40.80
CA PHE A 9 -11.06 22.80 40.78
C PHE A 9 -11.38 22.32 42.20
N SER A 10 -12.38 21.50 42.33
CA SER A 10 -12.75 20.84 43.57
C SER A 10 -12.94 19.35 43.32
N LEU A 11 -12.24 18.53 44.08
CA LEU A 11 -12.26 17.08 43.93
C LEU A 11 -12.41 16.42 45.32
N ASN A 12 -13.44 15.59 45.47
CA ASN A 12 -13.62 14.77 46.64
C ASN A 12 -12.87 13.43 46.45
N VAL A 13 -11.90 13.17 47.33
CA VAL A 13 -11.14 11.92 47.29
C VAL A 13 -11.42 11.07 48.51
N SER A 14 -11.54 9.77 48.34
CA SER A 14 -11.90 8.81 49.38
C SER A 14 -10.73 8.43 50.30
N SER A 15 -9.50 8.79 49.92
CA SER A 15 -8.28 8.47 50.67
C SER A 15 -7.21 9.56 50.50
N PRO A 16 -6.47 9.94 51.54
CA PRO A 16 -5.40 10.90 51.45
C PRO A 16 -4.22 10.42 50.60
N ASN A 17 -4.12 9.14 50.30
CA ASN A 17 -3.11 8.53 49.42
C ASN A 17 -3.59 8.31 48.00
N ALA A 18 -4.79 8.78 47.64
CA ALA A 18 -5.30 8.66 46.25
C ALA A 18 -4.38 9.40 45.30
N VAL A 19 -4.10 8.80 44.16
CA VAL A 19 -3.33 9.42 43.07
C VAL A 19 -4.29 10.22 42.19
N ILE A 20 -3.98 11.51 42.07
CA ILE A 20 -4.73 12.42 41.20
C ILE A 20 -3.90 12.62 39.94
N VAL A 21 -4.48 12.27 38.80
CA VAL A 21 -3.90 12.48 37.47
C VAL A 21 -4.43 13.79 36.91
N ILE A 22 -3.53 14.68 36.57
CA ILE A 22 -3.83 15.98 36.00
C ILE A 22 -3.35 15.96 34.55
N SER A 23 -4.27 16.19 33.61
CA SER A 23 -3.95 16.21 32.18
C SER A 23 -4.62 17.39 31.50
N TYR A 24 -3.90 18.03 30.59
CA TYR A 24 -4.43 19.07 29.71
C TYR A 24 -3.80 18.95 28.33
N ILE A 25 -4.54 19.29 27.30
CA ILE A 25 -4.05 19.18 25.90
C ILE A 25 -2.84 20.12 25.72
N GLY A 26 -1.72 19.56 25.27
CA GLY A 26 -0.46 20.32 25.07
C GLY A 26 0.43 20.39 26.31
N PHE A 27 0.10 19.69 27.41
CA PHE A 27 0.91 19.67 28.63
C PHE A 27 1.18 18.24 29.10
N LYS A 28 2.33 18.01 29.72
CA LYS A 28 2.69 16.70 30.29
C LYS A 28 1.75 16.37 31.45
N SER A 29 1.17 15.19 31.40
CA SER A 29 0.35 14.67 32.49
C SER A 29 1.18 14.55 33.75
N MET A 30 0.62 14.98 34.89
CA MET A 30 1.25 14.88 36.20
C MET A 30 0.39 13.99 37.12
N GLU A 31 1.08 13.17 37.89
CA GLU A 31 0.46 12.37 38.95
C GLU A 31 0.91 12.91 40.33
N LEU A 32 -0.05 13.27 41.16
CA LEU A 32 0.20 13.80 42.50
C LEU A 32 -0.67 13.02 43.51
N SER A 33 -0.13 12.79 44.69
CA SER A 33 -0.92 12.27 45.81
C SER A 33 -1.89 13.34 46.31
N ALA A 34 -3.08 12.94 46.76
CA ALA A 34 -4.09 13.84 47.30
C ALA A 34 -3.60 14.66 48.50
N SER A 35 -2.54 14.22 49.18
CA SER A 35 -1.88 14.92 50.30
C SER A 35 -0.73 15.85 49.86
N ASP A 36 -0.39 15.92 48.56
CA ASP A 36 0.75 16.74 48.08
C ASP A 36 0.40 18.23 48.15
N PRO A 37 1.21 19.05 48.81
CA PRO A 37 1.03 20.50 48.88
C PRO A 37 1.00 21.19 47.50
N LYS A 38 1.58 20.57 46.46
CA LYS A 38 1.59 21.09 45.10
C LYS A 38 0.19 21.13 44.49
N LEU A 39 -0.78 20.44 45.03
CA LEU A 39 -2.18 20.50 44.58
C LEU A 39 -2.81 21.89 44.74
N ARG A 40 -2.25 22.74 45.66
CA ARG A 40 -2.76 24.12 45.83
C ARG A 40 -2.43 25.04 44.66
N LYS A 41 -1.35 24.76 43.94
CA LYS A 41 -0.95 25.50 42.73
C LYS A 41 -0.21 24.54 41.81
N ILE A 42 -0.91 24.06 40.79
CA ILE A 42 -0.39 23.14 39.81
C ILE A 42 0.17 23.95 38.66
N ILE A 43 1.44 23.80 38.37
CA ILE A 43 2.10 24.39 37.20
C ILE A 43 2.43 23.22 36.28
N MET A 44 1.65 23.08 35.22
CA MET A 44 1.91 22.07 34.19
C MET A 44 3.04 22.55 33.28
N LYS A 45 3.93 21.64 32.93
CA LYS A 45 4.95 21.89 31.90
C LYS A 45 4.35 21.60 30.56
N GLU A 46 4.60 22.47 29.61
CA GLU A 46 4.23 22.22 28.21
C GLU A 46 4.82 20.89 27.79
N ASP A 47 4.00 20.07 27.15
CA ASP A 47 4.46 18.86 26.51
C ASP A 47 5.15 19.24 25.22
N THR A 48 6.42 19.61 25.33
CA THR A 48 7.29 19.85 24.18
C THR A 48 7.61 18.56 23.43
N GLU A 49 7.11 17.39 23.87
CA GLU A 49 7.00 16.19 23.06
C GLU A 49 5.77 16.23 22.13
N VAL A 50 5.17 17.40 21.85
CA VAL A 50 4.46 17.61 20.59
C VAL A 50 5.50 17.37 19.50
N LEU A 51 5.58 16.09 19.15
CA LEU A 51 6.20 15.58 17.94
C LEU A 51 6.97 16.69 17.22
N ASP A 52 8.19 16.97 17.64
CA ASP A 52 9.19 17.56 16.77
C ASP A 52 9.31 16.55 15.61
N GLU A 53 8.41 16.67 14.66
CA GLU A 53 8.44 15.87 13.43
C GLU A 53 9.70 16.31 12.71
N VAL A 54 10.79 15.64 13.09
CA VAL A 54 12.12 15.89 12.56
C VAL A 54 12.14 15.24 11.19
N VAL A 55 12.26 16.05 10.18
CA VAL A 55 12.35 15.60 8.78
C VAL A 55 13.82 15.43 8.44
N VAL A 56 14.18 14.27 7.92
CA VAL A 56 15.51 14.05 7.36
C VAL A 56 15.58 14.79 6.03
N VAL A 57 16.50 15.75 5.95
CA VAL A 57 16.78 16.53 4.75
C VAL A 57 18.26 16.40 4.40
N GLY A 58 18.53 15.73 3.30
CA GLY A 58 19.91 15.54 2.85
C GLY A 58 20.78 14.82 3.88
N TYR A 59 21.86 15.44 4.27
CA TYR A 59 22.83 14.90 5.25
C TYR A 59 22.52 15.28 6.70
N GLY A 60 21.33 15.81 6.99
CA GLY A 60 20.96 16.26 8.31
C GLY A 60 19.48 16.12 8.63
N THR A 61 19.14 16.42 9.88
CA THR A 61 17.75 16.46 10.34
C THR A 61 17.37 17.91 10.62
N GLN A 62 16.21 18.35 10.13
CA GLN A 62 15.66 19.67 10.40
C GLN A 62 14.22 19.54 10.93
N ARG A 63 13.79 20.51 11.71
CA ARG A 63 12.39 20.58 12.15
C ARG A 63 11.50 20.88 10.95
N LYS A 64 10.36 20.22 10.86
CA LYS A 64 9.39 20.40 9.76
C LYS A 64 9.01 21.87 9.54
N GLU A 65 8.89 22.62 10.63
CA GLU A 65 8.56 24.05 10.61
C GLU A 65 9.64 24.94 9.97
N SER A 66 10.89 24.49 9.93
CA SER A 66 12.02 25.23 9.36
C SER A 66 12.29 24.90 7.88
N LEU A 67 11.49 24.00 7.28
CA LEU A 67 11.65 23.62 5.90
C LEU A 67 11.00 24.65 4.97
N THR A 68 11.82 25.37 4.23
CA THR A 68 11.38 26.35 3.20
C THR A 68 11.04 25.68 1.86
N GLY A 69 11.29 24.39 1.70
CA GLY A 69 11.04 23.63 0.48
C GLY A 69 9.73 22.82 0.52
N ALA A 70 9.24 22.40 -0.66
CA ALA A 70 8.07 21.54 -0.80
C ALA A 70 8.40 20.09 -0.39
N VAL A 71 8.43 19.81 0.91
CA VAL A 71 8.64 18.48 1.47
C VAL A 71 7.31 17.92 1.96
N THR A 72 6.99 16.70 1.52
CA THR A 72 5.84 15.96 2.03
C THR A 72 6.35 14.78 2.83
N VAL A 73 5.85 14.63 4.06
CA VAL A 73 6.25 13.57 4.99
C VAL A 73 5.10 12.59 5.19
N VAL A 74 5.40 11.30 5.09
CA VAL A 74 4.51 10.19 5.45
C VAL A 74 5.13 9.48 6.64
N GLY A 75 4.49 9.55 7.79
CA GLY A 75 4.96 8.88 9.01
C GLY A 75 4.45 7.44 9.13
N ALA A 76 5.07 6.67 10.03
CA ALA A 76 4.74 5.27 10.29
C ALA A 76 3.24 5.03 10.52
N LYS A 77 2.57 5.89 11.29
CA LYS A 77 1.12 5.77 11.57
C LYS A 77 0.23 5.77 10.32
N GLN A 78 0.67 6.43 9.24
CA GLN A 78 -0.08 6.47 7.98
C GLN A 78 0.13 5.20 7.15
N LEU A 79 1.20 4.47 7.42
CA LEU A 79 1.54 3.20 6.78
C LEU A 79 0.92 2.00 7.54
N GLU A 80 0.89 2.04 8.86
CA GLU A 80 0.51 0.91 9.74
C GLU A 80 -0.98 0.49 9.66
N ASN A 81 -1.91 1.38 9.28
CA ASN A 81 -3.37 1.11 9.42
C ASN A 81 -4.07 0.74 8.10
N LYS A 82 -3.37 0.14 7.15
CA LYS A 82 -3.93 -0.11 5.82
C LYS A 82 -4.14 -1.59 5.46
N GLY A 83 -4.07 -2.49 6.43
CA GLY A 83 -4.19 -3.94 6.22
C GLY A 83 -2.89 -4.58 5.73
N THR A 84 -2.98 -5.81 5.25
CA THR A 84 -1.83 -6.54 4.69
C THR A 84 -1.40 -5.88 3.39
N MET A 85 -0.23 -5.28 3.36
CA MET A 85 0.32 -4.63 2.18
C MET A 85 1.66 -5.22 1.83
N SER A 86 1.78 -5.66 0.59
CA SER A 86 3.01 -6.25 0.06
C SER A 86 4.14 -5.23 -0.11
N SER A 87 3.81 -3.93 -0.16
CA SER A 87 4.79 -2.89 -0.47
C SER A 87 4.40 -1.54 0.15
N PRO A 88 5.38 -0.74 0.61
CA PRO A 88 5.17 0.65 1.00
C PRO A 88 4.53 1.50 -0.11
N LEU A 89 4.78 1.17 -1.38
CA LEU A 89 4.19 1.86 -2.54
C LEU A 89 2.67 1.76 -2.56
N GLN A 90 2.14 0.58 -2.27
CA GLN A 90 0.71 0.35 -2.17
C GLN A 90 0.09 1.18 -1.03
N ALA A 91 0.78 1.24 0.12
CA ALA A 91 0.33 2.03 1.26
C ALA A 91 0.27 3.54 0.97
N MET A 92 1.14 4.03 0.10
CA MET A 92 1.24 5.45 -0.25
C MET A 92 0.33 5.87 -1.40
N GLN A 93 -0.18 4.93 -2.20
CA GLN A 93 -1.00 5.24 -3.36
C GLN A 93 -2.22 6.09 -2.98
N GLY A 94 -2.38 7.23 -3.64
CA GLY A 94 -3.49 8.17 -3.40
C GLY A 94 -3.42 8.94 -2.07
N THR A 95 -2.39 8.76 -1.24
CA THR A 95 -2.30 9.43 0.07
C THR A 95 -1.35 10.61 0.11
N VAL A 96 -0.46 10.71 -0.87
CA VAL A 96 0.60 11.73 -0.89
C VAL A 96 0.29 12.79 -1.95
N PRO A 97 -0.02 14.04 -1.57
CA PRO A 97 -0.30 15.10 -2.53
C PRO A 97 0.88 15.35 -3.49
N GLY A 98 0.59 15.41 -4.79
CA GLY A 98 1.59 15.67 -5.82
C GLY A 98 2.56 14.51 -6.09
N VAL A 99 2.24 13.31 -5.63
CA VAL A 99 2.93 12.06 -5.96
C VAL A 99 1.95 11.14 -6.69
N LEU A 100 2.28 10.79 -7.92
CA LEU A 100 1.53 9.83 -8.70
C LEU A 100 2.22 8.47 -8.57
N ILE A 101 1.54 7.51 -7.97
CA ILE A 101 2.00 6.12 -7.87
C ILE A 101 1.04 5.28 -8.70
N THR A 102 1.58 4.61 -9.71
CA THR A 102 0.83 3.75 -10.62
C THR A 102 1.31 2.31 -10.50
N ARG A 103 0.38 1.38 -10.52
CA ARG A 103 0.67 -0.03 -10.71
C ARG A 103 0.51 -0.34 -12.19
N ASN A 104 1.59 -0.73 -12.85
CA ASN A 104 1.61 -0.93 -14.30
C ASN A 104 1.11 -2.33 -14.70
N SER A 105 1.21 -3.30 -13.79
CA SER A 105 0.70 -4.66 -13.98
C SER A 105 -0.10 -5.09 -12.75
N GLY A 106 -1.19 -5.78 -12.98
CA GLY A 106 -2.00 -6.44 -11.96
C GLY A 106 -1.76 -7.95 -11.89
N ALA A 107 -0.86 -8.46 -12.75
CA ALA A 107 -0.56 -9.89 -12.79
C ALA A 107 0.13 -10.33 -11.48
N PRO A 108 -0.26 -11.47 -10.91
CA PRO A 108 0.42 -12.05 -9.76
C PRO A 108 1.91 -12.27 -10.05
N GLY A 109 2.77 -11.79 -9.15
CA GLY A 109 4.23 -11.89 -9.30
C GLY A 109 4.90 -10.87 -10.22
N ASP A 110 4.16 -10.17 -11.08
CA ASP A 110 4.67 -9.09 -11.95
C ASP A 110 4.09 -7.73 -11.53
N GLU A 111 4.40 -7.31 -10.35
CA GLU A 111 4.01 -6.00 -9.84
C GLU A 111 5.06 -4.95 -10.19
N SER A 112 4.97 -4.36 -11.37
CA SER A 112 5.77 -3.20 -11.70
C SER A 112 5.07 -1.91 -11.25
N TRP A 113 5.82 -1.07 -10.55
CA TRP A 113 5.35 0.19 -10.03
C TRP A 113 6.03 1.36 -10.73
N GLY A 114 5.27 2.40 -10.99
CA GLY A 114 5.77 3.69 -11.42
C GLY A 114 5.51 4.74 -10.34
N MET A 115 6.44 5.67 -10.17
CA MET A 115 6.27 6.82 -9.29
C MET A 115 6.73 8.08 -10.00
N LYS A 116 5.90 9.12 -9.94
CA LYS A 116 6.26 10.44 -10.47
C LYS A 116 5.94 11.52 -9.44
N LEU A 117 6.92 12.38 -9.19
CA LEU A 117 6.74 13.55 -8.35
C LEU A 117 6.43 14.74 -9.26
N ARG A 118 5.22 15.36 -9.06
CA ARG A 118 4.74 16.50 -9.86
C ARG A 118 4.53 16.25 -11.37
N GLY A 119 4.33 15.00 -11.76
CA GLY A 119 4.05 14.63 -13.14
C GLY A 119 5.32 14.33 -13.96
N ALA A 120 5.16 14.18 -15.29
CA ALA A 120 6.27 13.92 -16.20
C ALA A 120 6.96 15.23 -16.57
N SER A 121 8.22 15.39 -16.19
CA SER A 121 9.03 16.56 -16.52
C SER A 121 9.86 16.39 -17.79
N SER A 122 9.94 15.17 -18.35
CA SER A 122 10.70 14.83 -19.55
C SER A 122 10.08 13.63 -20.27
N SER A 123 10.39 13.48 -21.56
CA SER A 123 10.05 12.29 -22.35
C SER A 123 10.90 11.06 -21.96
N ASN A 124 12.05 11.28 -21.34
CA ASN A 124 12.85 10.21 -20.73
C ASN A 124 12.37 9.92 -19.31
N SER A 125 12.69 8.72 -18.81
CA SER A 125 12.33 8.32 -17.45
C SER A 125 12.77 9.38 -16.43
N THR A 126 11.80 9.87 -15.65
CA THR A 126 12.00 10.84 -14.58
C THR A 126 11.64 10.21 -13.25
N ASP A 127 12.08 8.97 -13.04
CA ASP A 127 11.87 8.27 -11.79
C ASP A 127 12.63 8.98 -10.66
N PRO A 128 12.04 9.09 -9.48
CA PRO A 128 12.70 9.71 -8.35
C PRO A 128 13.86 8.84 -7.86
N LEU A 129 14.89 9.50 -7.33
CA LEU A 129 15.99 8.85 -6.64
C LEU A 129 15.51 8.31 -5.28
N ILE A 130 15.72 7.04 -5.01
CA ILE A 130 15.36 6.40 -3.75
C ILE A 130 16.59 6.30 -2.86
N ILE A 131 16.46 6.79 -1.63
CA ILE A 131 17.52 6.76 -0.62
C ILE A 131 16.95 6.14 0.65
N VAL A 132 17.60 5.07 1.14
CA VAL A 132 17.24 4.38 2.37
C VAL A 132 18.35 4.58 3.39
N ASP A 133 18.04 5.19 4.53
CA ASP A 133 18.99 5.52 5.61
C ASP A 133 20.28 6.21 5.11
N GLY A 134 20.14 7.07 4.12
CA GLY A 134 21.24 7.83 3.55
C GLY A 134 22.01 7.14 2.43
N VAL A 135 21.65 5.91 2.06
CA VAL A 135 22.28 5.14 0.97
C VAL A 135 21.35 5.10 -0.24
N GLU A 136 21.92 5.36 -1.43
CA GLU A 136 21.19 5.22 -2.69
C GLU A 136 20.77 3.77 -2.91
N TYR A 137 19.50 3.55 -3.19
CA TYR A 137 18.95 2.22 -3.42
C TYR A 137 19.00 1.89 -4.92
N SER A 138 19.82 0.89 -5.28
CA SER A 138 20.19 0.60 -6.67
C SER A 138 19.01 0.18 -7.55
N ASP A 139 18.04 -0.52 -6.94
CA ASP A 139 16.88 -1.05 -7.66
C ASP A 139 15.75 -0.02 -7.82
N GLY A 140 16.00 1.23 -7.39
CA GLY A 140 15.05 2.33 -7.52
C GLY A 140 13.68 2.02 -6.92
N ILE A 141 12.62 2.39 -7.65
CA ILE A 141 11.23 2.21 -7.20
C ILE A 141 10.89 0.74 -6.99
N ASN A 142 11.36 -0.14 -7.85
CA ASN A 142 11.06 -1.57 -7.75
C ASN A 142 11.69 -2.20 -6.49
N GLY A 143 12.84 -1.71 -6.08
CA GLY A 143 13.48 -2.16 -4.85
C GLY A 143 12.68 -1.83 -3.58
N MET A 144 11.85 -0.77 -3.60
CA MET A 144 10.96 -0.44 -2.48
C MET A 144 9.95 -1.55 -2.16
N ARG A 145 9.66 -2.45 -3.10
CA ARG A 145 8.80 -3.62 -2.86
C ARG A 145 9.34 -4.55 -1.78
N ASN A 146 10.66 -4.62 -1.67
CA ASN A 146 11.34 -5.50 -0.73
C ASN A 146 11.47 -4.91 0.67
N LEU A 147 11.05 -3.65 0.86
CA LEU A 147 11.06 -3.02 2.17
C LEU A 147 9.79 -3.36 2.92
N ASN A 148 9.95 -3.83 4.16
CA ASN A 148 8.82 -4.06 5.03
C ASN A 148 8.24 -2.71 5.50
N PRO A 149 6.94 -2.41 5.23
CA PRO A 149 6.31 -1.17 5.69
C PRO A 149 6.41 -0.95 7.20
N ASP A 150 6.39 -2.05 7.98
CA ASP A 150 6.47 -1.99 9.44
C ASP A 150 7.85 -1.58 9.98
N ASP A 151 8.89 -1.69 9.17
CA ASP A 151 10.23 -1.21 9.54
C ASP A 151 10.49 0.25 9.18
N ILE A 152 9.54 0.91 8.49
CA ILE A 152 9.67 2.30 8.07
C ILE A 152 9.21 3.23 9.20
N GLU A 153 10.04 4.21 9.54
CA GLU A 153 9.70 5.30 10.45
C GLU A 153 9.06 6.46 9.72
N SER A 154 9.66 6.87 8.58
CA SER A 154 9.13 7.96 7.75
C SER A 154 9.60 7.85 6.31
N ILE A 155 8.77 8.39 5.41
CA ILE A 155 9.10 8.58 4.00
C ILE A 155 8.94 10.05 3.67
N ASN A 156 10.02 10.68 3.22
CA ASN A 156 10.07 12.10 2.89
C ASN A 156 10.22 12.28 1.39
N PHE A 157 9.34 13.06 0.79
CA PHE A 157 9.36 13.38 -0.64
C PHE A 157 9.96 14.76 -0.82
N LEU A 158 11.18 14.81 -1.33
CA LEU A 158 11.86 16.05 -1.69
C LEU A 158 11.53 16.41 -3.14
N LYS A 159 10.91 17.55 -3.30
CA LYS A 159 10.49 18.09 -4.59
C LYS A 159 11.26 19.37 -4.85
N ASP A 160 11.61 19.64 -6.11
CA ASP A 160 12.27 20.87 -6.53
C ASP A 160 13.66 21.13 -5.89
N ALA A 161 13.88 22.37 -5.42
CA ALA A 161 15.15 22.82 -4.88
C ALA A 161 15.68 21.95 -3.73
N SER A 162 14.78 21.33 -2.93
CA SER A 162 15.19 20.45 -1.86
C SER A 162 15.85 19.15 -2.33
N ALA A 163 15.56 18.72 -3.58
CA ALA A 163 16.19 17.56 -4.21
C ALA A 163 17.55 17.89 -4.85
N ALA A 164 17.85 19.16 -5.11
CA ALA A 164 19.03 19.60 -5.85
C ALA A 164 20.37 19.21 -5.17
N ILE A 165 20.39 19.05 -3.84
CA ILE A 165 21.57 18.59 -3.11
C ILE A 165 22.05 17.19 -3.50
N TYR A 166 21.18 16.39 -4.11
CA TYR A 166 21.50 15.04 -4.60
C TYR A 166 21.97 15.02 -6.06
N GLY A 167 22.14 16.21 -6.67
CA GLY A 167 22.68 16.37 -8.02
C GLY A 167 21.72 15.99 -9.13
N SER A 168 22.26 15.70 -10.31
CA SER A 168 21.50 15.47 -11.55
C SER A 168 20.61 14.21 -11.51
N LYS A 169 20.98 13.20 -10.73
CA LYS A 169 20.17 11.99 -10.53
C LYS A 169 18.82 12.29 -9.87
N ALA A 170 18.72 13.40 -9.16
CA ALA A 170 17.52 13.82 -8.45
C ALA A 170 16.57 14.69 -9.30
N ALA A 171 16.76 14.72 -10.61
CA ALA A 171 15.90 15.51 -11.52
C ALA A 171 14.41 15.10 -11.43
N GLY A 172 14.11 13.84 -11.16
CA GLY A 172 12.77 13.33 -10.90
C GLY A 172 12.27 13.55 -9.46
N GLY A 173 13.07 14.19 -8.60
CA GLY A 173 12.85 14.30 -7.17
C GLY A 173 13.57 13.21 -6.37
N VAL A 174 13.46 13.27 -5.06
CA VAL A 174 14.08 12.29 -4.14
C VAL A 174 13.06 11.76 -3.15
N VAL A 175 13.10 10.46 -2.90
CA VAL A 175 12.35 9.80 -1.83
C VAL A 175 13.35 9.34 -0.78
N LEU A 176 13.29 9.95 0.41
CA LEU A 176 14.10 9.56 1.55
C LEU A 176 13.28 8.64 2.45
N ILE A 177 13.76 7.43 2.64
CA ILE A 177 13.16 6.45 3.53
C ILE A 177 14.06 6.34 4.76
N THR A 178 13.47 6.54 5.92
CA THR A 178 14.15 6.34 7.20
C THR A 178 13.54 5.14 7.89
N THR A 179 14.37 4.19 8.29
CA THR A 179 13.93 3.01 9.02
C THR A 179 13.86 3.26 10.53
N LYS A 180 12.99 2.50 11.21
CA LYS A 180 12.82 2.56 12.67
C LYS A 180 14.13 2.18 13.36
N LYS A 181 14.63 3.05 14.24
CA LYS A 181 15.85 2.84 15.03
C LYS A 181 15.51 2.44 16.45
N ALA A 182 16.43 1.71 17.08
CA ALA A 182 16.32 1.40 18.52
C ALA A 182 16.47 2.66 19.36
N LYS A 183 15.71 2.75 20.45
CA LYS A 183 15.85 3.78 21.48
C LYS A 183 16.44 3.19 22.75
N ALA A 184 17.24 3.98 23.46
CA ALA A 184 17.75 3.57 24.76
C ALA A 184 16.60 3.34 25.75
N GLY A 185 16.65 2.23 26.48
CA GLY A 185 15.61 1.87 27.42
C GLY A 185 15.45 0.37 27.57
N LYS A 186 14.34 -0.03 28.20
CA LYS A 186 13.98 -1.44 28.36
C LYS A 186 13.75 -2.08 26.98
N THR A 187 14.09 -3.35 26.87
CA THR A 187 13.79 -4.14 25.67
C THR A 187 12.29 -4.19 25.44
N VAL A 188 11.86 -3.79 24.25
CA VAL A 188 10.47 -3.83 23.80
C VAL A 188 10.36 -4.89 22.73
N VAL A 189 9.40 -5.79 22.88
CA VAL A 189 9.00 -6.77 21.89
C VAL A 189 7.68 -6.31 21.30
N GLN A 190 7.62 -6.16 19.99
CA GLN A 190 6.42 -5.76 19.28
C GLN A 190 6.08 -6.84 18.26
N TYR A 191 4.81 -7.25 18.24
CA TYR A 191 4.27 -8.15 17.25
C TYR A 191 3.07 -7.52 16.58
N ASN A 192 3.10 -7.49 15.24
CA ASN A 192 1.98 -7.09 14.40
C ASN A 192 1.57 -8.29 13.56
N GLY A 193 0.28 -8.60 13.57
CA GLY A 193 -0.27 -9.66 12.75
C GLY A 193 -1.50 -9.15 12.02
N SER A 194 -1.60 -9.46 10.73
CA SER A 194 -2.79 -9.15 9.93
C SER A 194 -3.23 -10.34 9.10
N PHE A 195 -4.53 -10.46 8.93
CA PHE A 195 -5.17 -11.43 8.06
C PHE A 195 -6.16 -10.70 7.17
N THR A 196 -6.02 -10.87 5.86
CA THR A 196 -6.84 -10.16 4.87
C THR A 196 -7.48 -11.15 3.92
N GLY A 197 -8.81 -11.14 3.85
CA GLY A 197 -9.56 -11.81 2.79
C GLY A 197 -9.65 -10.87 1.58
N LYS A 198 -9.33 -11.40 0.41
CA LYS A 198 -9.48 -10.72 -0.87
C LYS A 198 -10.67 -11.35 -1.58
N VAL A 199 -11.65 -10.54 -1.90
CA VAL A 199 -12.85 -10.97 -2.62
C VAL A 199 -12.80 -10.36 -4.01
N VAL A 200 -13.10 -11.17 -5.00
CA VAL A 200 -13.23 -10.69 -6.38
C VAL A 200 -14.32 -9.63 -6.41
N GLY A 201 -13.97 -8.44 -6.90
CA GLY A 201 -14.87 -7.30 -6.96
C GLY A 201 -15.95 -7.46 -8.04
N LEU A 202 -16.60 -6.34 -8.39
CA LEU A 202 -17.58 -6.31 -9.48
C LEU A 202 -16.91 -6.73 -10.79
N GLN A 203 -17.39 -7.83 -11.34
CA GLN A 203 -17.01 -8.31 -12.67
C GLN A 203 -18.19 -8.10 -13.61
N PRO A 204 -17.96 -7.69 -14.87
CA PRO A 204 -19.00 -7.73 -15.87
C PRO A 204 -19.37 -9.18 -16.14
N GLU A 205 -20.66 -9.46 -16.31
CA GLU A 205 -21.10 -10.78 -16.76
C GLU A 205 -20.54 -11.04 -18.16
N LEU A 206 -19.85 -12.15 -18.33
CA LEU A 206 -19.40 -12.59 -19.64
C LEU A 206 -20.55 -13.25 -20.40
N MET A 207 -20.52 -13.13 -21.72
CA MET A 207 -21.45 -13.86 -22.58
C MET A 207 -21.17 -15.35 -22.47
N SER A 208 -22.22 -16.15 -22.32
CA SER A 208 -22.14 -17.59 -22.58
C SER A 208 -21.79 -17.88 -24.04
N LEU A 209 -21.33 -19.09 -24.33
CA LEU A 209 -21.00 -19.50 -25.69
C LEU A 209 -22.20 -19.31 -26.64
N ASP A 210 -23.41 -19.57 -26.16
CA ASP A 210 -24.64 -19.38 -26.96
C ASP A 210 -24.89 -17.90 -27.25
N GLN A 211 -24.78 -17.04 -26.25
CA GLN A 211 -24.96 -15.59 -26.40
C GLN A 211 -23.91 -14.99 -27.35
N TRP A 212 -22.65 -15.43 -27.20
CA TRP A 212 -21.55 -15.02 -28.07
C TRP A 212 -21.84 -15.43 -29.52
N ALA A 213 -22.25 -16.68 -29.74
CA ALA A 213 -22.54 -17.18 -31.07
C ALA A 213 -23.71 -16.42 -31.72
N ASP A 214 -24.78 -16.14 -30.98
CA ASP A 214 -25.89 -15.33 -31.44
C ASP A 214 -25.49 -13.90 -31.78
N ALA A 215 -24.64 -13.29 -30.95
CA ALA A 215 -24.10 -11.94 -31.20
C ALA A 215 -23.26 -11.92 -32.50
N VAL A 216 -22.39 -12.92 -32.72
CA VAL A 216 -21.57 -13.01 -33.93
C VAL A 216 -22.45 -13.22 -35.18
N ILE A 217 -23.42 -14.12 -35.10
CA ILE A 217 -24.35 -14.37 -36.25
C ILE A 217 -25.12 -13.09 -36.57
N THR A 218 -25.62 -12.40 -35.55
CA THR A 218 -26.38 -11.14 -35.72
C THR A 218 -25.52 -10.04 -36.34
N ALA A 219 -24.31 -9.84 -35.80
CA ALA A 219 -23.38 -8.83 -36.31
C ALA A 219 -23.02 -9.07 -37.76
N GLN A 220 -22.63 -10.31 -38.12
CA GLN A 220 -22.28 -10.66 -39.49
C GLN A 220 -23.46 -10.53 -40.45
N THR A 221 -24.68 -10.90 -40.00
CA THR A 221 -25.89 -10.75 -40.81
C THR A 221 -26.22 -9.27 -41.06
N ASN A 222 -26.04 -8.40 -40.06
CA ASN A 222 -26.24 -6.96 -40.20
C ASN A 222 -25.22 -6.33 -41.17
N ASP A 223 -24.00 -6.88 -41.23
CA ASP A 223 -22.98 -6.50 -42.20
C ASP A 223 -23.21 -7.04 -43.61
N GLY A 224 -24.34 -7.76 -43.84
CA GLY A 224 -24.75 -8.28 -45.13
C GLY A 224 -24.19 -9.66 -45.46
N TYR A 225 -23.54 -10.34 -44.54
CA TYR A 225 -23.06 -11.72 -44.74
C TYR A 225 -24.13 -12.71 -44.35
N SER A 226 -24.50 -13.60 -45.30
CA SER A 226 -25.46 -14.70 -45.04
C SER A 226 -24.76 -16.00 -44.61
N ASP A 227 -23.52 -16.20 -45.00
CA ASP A 227 -22.74 -17.43 -44.76
C ASP A 227 -21.22 -17.15 -44.71
N SER A 228 -20.77 -16.38 -43.72
CA SER A 228 -19.34 -16.17 -43.47
C SER A 228 -18.74 -17.32 -42.65
N ASN A 229 -17.43 -17.46 -42.68
CA ASN A 229 -16.72 -18.41 -41.80
C ASN A 229 -17.03 -18.18 -40.33
N TRP A 230 -17.25 -16.94 -39.93
CA TRP A 230 -17.64 -16.61 -38.56
C TRP A 230 -19.03 -17.11 -38.19
N ILE A 231 -20.00 -16.98 -39.14
CA ILE A 231 -21.36 -17.51 -38.95
C ILE A 231 -21.33 -19.04 -38.84
N ARG A 232 -20.57 -19.72 -39.72
CA ARG A 232 -20.42 -21.16 -39.68
C ARG A 232 -19.78 -21.63 -38.37
N TYR A 233 -18.70 -20.95 -37.93
CA TYR A 233 -18.04 -21.24 -36.67
C TYR A 233 -18.96 -21.07 -35.48
N ALA A 234 -19.70 -19.95 -35.41
CA ALA A 234 -20.65 -19.69 -34.34
C ALA A 234 -21.80 -20.74 -34.30
N ARG A 235 -22.29 -21.17 -35.46
CA ARG A 235 -23.28 -22.27 -35.54
C ARG A 235 -22.72 -23.60 -35.04
N LEU A 236 -21.47 -23.93 -35.39
CA LEU A 236 -20.80 -25.13 -34.88
C LEU A 236 -20.60 -25.07 -33.39
N ALA A 237 -20.19 -23.91 -32.85
CA ALA A 237 -20.04 -23.72 -31.43
C ALA A 237 -21.34 -23.97 -30.65
N LYS A 238 -22.48 -23.50 -31.16
CA LYS A 238 -23.79 -23.80 -30.56
C LYS A 238 -24.17 -25.27 -30.65
N LEU A 239 -23.93 -25.90 -31.80
CA LEU A 239 -24.32 -27.27 -32.03
C LEU A 239 -23.53 -28.28 -31.20
N TYR A 240 -22.24 -28.01 -31.02
CA TYR A 240 -21.30 -28.90 -30.34
C TYR A 240 -20.79 -28.35 -29.02
N LYS A 241 -21.55 -27.52 -28.34
CA LYS A 241 -21.24 -26.96 -27.07
C LYS A 241 -20.88 -28.06 -26.05
N ASN A 242 -19.71 -27.95 -25.42
CA ASN A 242 -19.18 -28.88 -24.42
C ASN A 242 -19.02 -30.34 -24.95
N GLN A 243 -18.92 -30.51 -26.26
CA GLN A 243 -18.73 -31.81 -26.87
C GLN A 243 -17.35 -31.87 -27.54
N TYR A 244 -16.70 -33.02 -27.43
CA TYR A 244 -15.51 -33.33 -28.20
C TYR A 244 -15.90 -33.70 -29.64
N ILE A 245 -15.24 -33.11 -30.61
CA ILE A 245 -15.49 -33.33 -32.03
C ILE A 245 -14.18 -33.82 -32.66
N ASP A 246 -14.26 -35.03 -33.19
CA ASP A 246 -13.26 -35.56 -34.11
C ASP A 246 -13.57 -35.09 -35.51
N LEU A 247 -12.79 -34.14 -36.01
CA LEU A 247 -12.99 -33.57 -37.34
C LEU A 247 -12.66 -34.53 -38.47
N SER A 248 -11.89 -35.56 -38.22
CA SER A 248 -11.55 -36.59 -39.22
C SER A 248 -12.77 -37.39 -39.65
N HIS A 249 -13.81 -37.48 -38.81
CA HIS A 249 -15.04 -38.20 -39.02
C HIS A 249 -16.30 -37.31 -39.04
N SER A 250 -16.14 -35.99 -39.03
CA SER A 250 -17.25 -35.06 -38.96
C SER A 250 -18.00 -35.01 -40.32
N ALA A 251 -19.33 -35.22 -40.28
CA ALA A 251 -20.22 -35.00 -41.41
C ALA A 251 -20.51 -33.52 -41.69
N HIS A 252 -20.00 -32.59 -40.85
CA HIS A 252 -20.25 -31.18 -40.97
C HIS A 252 -19.13 -30.45 -41.73
N PRO A 253 -19.46 -29.43 -42.53
CA PRO A 253 -18.45 -28.67 -43.25
C PRO A 253 -17.60 -27.90 -42.27
N ILE A 254 -16.31 -28.21 -42.23
CA ILE A 254 -15.32 -27.54 -41.37
C ILE A 254 -15.05 -26.16 -41.96
N PRO A 255 -15.11 -25.07 -41.18
CA PRO A 255 -14.69 -23.75 -41.62
C PRO A 255 -13.24 -23.77 -42.12
N GLU A 256 -12.92 -22.97 -43.14
CA GLU A 256 -11.64 -23.04 -43.83
C GLU A 256 -10.40 -22.85 -42.95
N GLY A 257 -10.50 -22.08 -41.87
CA GLY A 257 -9.43 -21.86 -40.90
C GLY A 257 -9.16 -23.03 -39.95
N PHE A 258 -9.95 -24.12 -40.01
CA PHE A 258 -9.84 -25.26 -39.09
C PHE A 258 -9.57 -26.59 -39.83
N LYS A 259 -9.24 -26.55 -41.09
CA LYS A 259 -8.98 -27.75 -41.91
C LYS A 259 -7.79 -28.59 -41.43
N ASP A 260 -6.85 -27.95 -40.75
CA ASP A 260 -5.62 -28.60 -40.25
C ASP A 260 -5.74 -29.06 -38.80
N VAL A 261 -6.92 -28.95 -38.18
CA VAL A 261 -7.16 -29.35 -36.77
C VAL A 261 -7.91 -30.69 -36.82
N GLU A 262 -7.30 -31.73 -36.23
CA GLU A 262 -7.89 -33.07 -36.23
C GLU A 262 -9.12 -33.17 -35.33
N ASP A 263 -9.12 -32.41 -34.22
CA ASP A 263 -10.19 -32.41 -33.25
C ASP A 263 -10.24 -31.08 -32.45
N PHE A 264 -11.41 -30.74 -31.94
CA PHE A 264 -11.59 -29.58 -31.07
C PHE A 264 -12.79 -29.71 -30.13
N VAL A 265 -12.82 -28.85 -29.11
CA VAL A 265 -13.92 -28.79 -28.16
C VAL A 265 -14.35 -27.33 -27.97
N PHE A 266 -15.65 -27.06 -28.16
CA PHE A 266 -16.25 -25.79 -27.81
C PHE A 266 -16.66 -25.79 -26.33
N MET A 267 -15.78 -25.35 -25.46
CA MET A 267 -16.04 -25.27 -24.01
C MET A 267 -16.73 -23.96 -23.66
N ASP A 268 -17.86 -24.07 -22.97
CA ASP A 268 -18.52 -22.91 -22.37
C ASP A 268 -17.91 -22.69 -20.98
N ASN A 269 -16.72 -22.09 -20.96
CA ASN A 269 -15.97 -21.84 -19.73
C ASN A 269 -16.29 -20.46 -19.23
N ASP A 270 -16.59 -20.36 -17.95
CA ASP A 270 -16.51 -19.09 -17.24
C ASP A 270 -15.03 -18.81 -16.91
N TRP A 271 -14.39 -18.03 -17.78
CA TRP A 271 -13.00 -17.65 -17.62
C TRP A 271 -12.77 -16.77 -16.39
N GLN A 272 -13.81 -16.07 -15.92
CA GLN A 272 -13.70 -15.26 -14.70
C GLN A 272 -13.56 -16.18 -13.49
N ASP A 273 -14.41 -17.18 -13.37
CA ASP A 273 -14.35 -18.17 -12.28
C ASP A 273 -13.07 -19.02 -12.30
N ILE A 274 -12.53 -19.28 -13.51
CA ILE A 274 -11.29 -20.04 -13.68
C ILE A 274 -10.06 -19.23 -13.31
N LEU A 275 -10.02 -17.96 -13.73
CA LEU A 275 -8.84 -17.10 -13.56
C LEU A 275 -8.85 -16.29 -12.27
N TRP A 276 -10.03 -15.98 -11.75
CA TRP A 276 -10.20 -15.10 -10.61
C TRP A 276 -10.93 -15.82 -9.49
N GLY A 277 -10.31 -15.94 -8.35
CA GLY A 277 -10.90 -16.56 -7.17
C GLY A 277 -10.75 -15.68 -5.95
N ASN A 278 -11.54 -15.95 -4.92
CA ASN A 278 -11.31 -15.38 -3.61
C ASN A 278 -10.01 -15.92 -3.04
N SER A 279 -9.23 -15.06 -2.44
CA SER A 279 -7.94 -15.41 -1.87
C SER A 279 -7.77 -14.81 -0.47
N TRP A 280 -6.70 -15.18 0.19
CA TRP A 280 -6.36 -14.63 1.50
C TRP A 280 -4.87 -14.39 1.61
N SER A 281 -4.53 -13.41 2.42
CA SER A 281 -3.14 -13.11 2.74
C SER A 281 -2.97 -12.94 4.24
N THR A 282 -1.80 -13.27 4.73
CA THR A 282 -1.43 -13.06 6.11
C THR A 282 -0.04 -12.45 6.20
N GLN A 283 0.13 -11.56 7.16
CA GLN A 283 1.40 -10.92 7.45
C GLN A 283 1.66 -10.98 8.94
N HIS A 284 2.89 -11.29 9.31
CA HIS A 284 3.36 -11.40 10.69
C HIS A 284 4.70 -10.70 10.82
N ASP A 285 4.76 -9.67 11.64
CA ASP A 285 5.96 -8.88 11.87
C ASP A 285 6.30 -8.91 13.36
N LEU A 286 7.49 -9.38 13.67
CA LEU A 286 8.03 -9.43 15.02
C LEU A 286 9.26 -8.53 15.09
N SER A 287 9.28 -7.59 16.00
CA SER A 287 10.46 -6.78 16.25
C SER A 287 10.84 -6.75 17.73
N VAL A 288 12.13 -6.76 17.97
CA VAL A 288 12.74 -6.63 19.29
C VAL A 288 13.73 -5.50 19.24
N SER A 289 13.56 -4.51 20.09
CA SER A 289 14.45 -3.35 20.14
C SER A 289 14.70 -2.90 21.57
N GLY A 290 15.87 -2.34 21.83
CA GLY A 290 16.24 -1.84 23.15
C GLY A 290 17.72 -1.56 23.25
N GLY A 291 18.20 -1.39 24.48
CA GLY A 291 19.60 -1.20 24.76
C GLY A 291 19.89 -0.03 25.68
N THR A 292 21.15 0.27 25.83
CA THR A 292 21.68 1.40 26.62
C THR A 292 22.09 2.53 25.69
N GLU A 293 22.40 3.70 26.23
CA GLU A 293 22.92 4.82 25.43
C GLU A 293 24.18 4.48 24.60
N LYS A 294 24.94 3.47 25.03
CA LYS A 294 26.15 3.03 24.34
C LYS A 294 25.92 1.92 23.33
N ASN A 295 24.92 1.05 23.58
CA ASN A 295 24.65 -0.13 22.77
C ASN A 295 23.15 -0.22 22.52
N LEU A 296 22.75 0.07 21.30
CA LEU A 296 21.38 -0.05 20.82
C LEU A 296 21.27 -1.21 19.86
N PHE A 297 20.19 -1.97 19.94
CA PHE A 297 19.90 -3.05 19.01
C PHE A 297 18.44 -3.01 18.58
N ARG A 298 18.20 -3.35 17.31
CA ARG A 298 16.89 -3.64 16.75
C ARG A 298 17.03 -4.88 15.85
N LEU A 299 16.16 -5.83 16.06
CA LEU A 299 15.98 -6.99 15.20
C LEU A 299 14.53 -6.99 14.76
N SER A 300 14.27 -7.12 13.46
CA SER A 300 12.94 -7.31 12.91
C SER A 300 12.91 -8.56 12.04
N LEU A 301 11.79 -9.28 12.07
CA LEU A 301 11.50 -10.44 11.26
C LEU A 301 10.08 -10.28 10.73
N GLY A 302 9.95 -10.20 9.42
CA GLY A 302 8.69 -10.14 8.71
C GLY A 302 8.44 -11.45 7.95
N TYR A 303 7.22 -11.95 8.00
CA TYR A 303 6.73 -13.03 7.17
C TYR A 303 5.42 -12.62 6.53
N MET A 304 5.33 -12.77 5.22
CA MET A 304 4.12 -12.52 4.47
C MET A 304 3.81 -13.71 3.56
N TYR A 305 2.56 -14.12 3.59
CA TYR A 305 2.01 -15.06 2.63
C TYR A 305 0.86 -14.39 1.90
N ASP A 306 0.94 -14.34 0.59
CA ASP A 306 -0.10 -13.82 -0.29
C ASP A 306 -0.48 -14.87 -1.31
N ASN A 307 -1.73 -15.29 -1.26
CA ASN A 307 -2.31 -16.25 -2.20
C ASN A 307 -3.21 -15.46 -3.17
N SER A 308 -2.59 -14.68 -4.06
CA SER A 308 -3.32 -13.90 -5.09
C SER A 308 -3.22 -14.56 -6.46
#